data_c511ec094704219e5106084dca8de76b
#
_entry.id   c511ec094704219e5106084dca8de76b
#
_cell.length_a   1.000
_cell.length_b   1.000
_cell.length_c   1.000
_cell.angle_alpha   90.00
_cell.angle_beta   90.00
_cell.angle_gamma   90.00
#
_symmetry.space_group_name_H-M   'P 1'
#
loop_
_entity.id
_entity.type
_entity.pdbx_description
1 polymer ?
#
loop_
_entity_poly.entity_id
_entity_poly.type
_entity_poly.pdbx_seq_one_letter_code
_entity_poly.pdbx_strand_id
1 'polypeptide(L)'
;NRYDTKFDLSISRIIKSTFNLVTDLNQNVNVGTEVTMNRGDYQGTTITEGYTRLMYIKNGIPSNSRLDYYWYSLDETKARVSNYGTVTALETDEIVQVKTMAVYRYEITKVSIFELTILPDESTETKIVSLTTDKRVSGTPYGTEVSENNGEIGDVLIHKGYTRLICFEANSPTDSIQDFVWTSSDEEIATVSAYGTITARNKSGVVTITGVYKYNNTFIATIIIYVV
;
A
#
# COMPACT_ATOMS: atom_id res chain seq x y z
N ASN A 1 1.90 -25.15 10.12
CA ASN A 1 0.50 -25.20 10.57
C ASN A 1 0.01 -23.79 10.78
N ARG A 2 -0.66 -23.23 9.77
CA ARG A 2 -1.45 -22.02 9.92
C ARG A 2 -2.65 -22.37 10.77
N TYR A 3 -2.74 -21.83 11.94
CA TYR A 3 -4.01 -21.77 12.67
C TYR A 3 -4.87 -20.72 11.97
N ASP A 4 -5.68 -21.19 11.03
CA ASP A 4 -6.75 -20.42 10.39
C ASP A 4 -7.93 -20.40 11.38
N THR A 5 -7.80 -19.63 12.44
CA THR A 5 -8.93 -19.33 13.32
C THR A 5 -9.76 -18.27 12.63
N LYS A 6 -10.75 -18.71 11.85
CA LYS A 6 -11.89 -17.86 11.49
C LYS A 6 -12.52 -17.40 12.79
N PHE A 7 -12.21 -16.18 13.20
CA PHE A 7 -12.91 -15.54 14.30
C PHE A 7 -14.35 -15.33 13.85
N ASP A 8 -15.30 -15.95 14.58
CA ASP A 8 -16.71 -15.81 14.26
C ASP A 8 -17.14 -14.36 14.52
N LEU A 9 -17.38 -13.60 13.46
CA LEU A 9 -17.81 -12.20 13.49
C LEU A 9 -19.13 -11.96 14.24
N SER A 10 -19.88 -13.02 14.53
CA SER A 10 -21.11 -12.94 15.34
C SER A 10 -20.83 -12.53 16.80
N ILE A 11 -19.60 -12.72 17.28
CA ILE A 11 -19.15 -12.36 18.63
C ILE A 11 -18.90 -10.86 18.77
N SER A 12 -18.72 -10.11 17.69
CA SER A 12 -18.37 -8.69 17.71
C SER A 12 -19.42 -7.77 18.37
N ARG A 13 -20.62 -8.25 18.58
CA ARG A 13 -21.72 -7.47 19.21
C ARG A 13 -21.62 -7.36 20.73
N ILE A 14 -20.78 -8.13 21.40
CA ILE A 14 -20.75 -8.25 22.88
C ILE A 14 -19.36 -7.96 23.46
N ILE A 15 -18.34 -7.78 22.64
CA ILE A 15 -16.98 -7.58 23.14
C ILE A 15 -16.83 -6.16 23.72
N LYS A 16 -16.63 -6.07 25.02
CA LYS A 16 -16.21 -4.85 25.67
C LYS A 16 -14.69 -4.71 25.56
N SER A 17 -14.22 -3.59 25.05
CA SER A 17 -12.79 -3.30 24.99
C SER A 17 -12.19 -3.36 26.38
N THR A 18 -11.08 -4.11 26.54
CA THR A 18 -10.36 -4.29 27.78
C THR A 18 -9.14 -3.38 27.89
N PHE A 19 -8.74 -2.76 26.79
CA PHE A 19 -7.70 -1.73 26.70
C PHE A 19 -8.06 -0.71 25.62
N ASN A 20 -7.34 0.40 25.53
CA ASN A 20 -7.66 1.46 24.60
C ASN A 20 -6.69 1.46 23.41
N LEU A 21 -7.26 1.53 22.20
CA LEU A 21 -6.55 1.85 20.98
C LEU A 21 -6.64 3.35 20.69
N VAL A 22 -5.62 3.87 20.06
CA VAL A 22 -5.55 5.24 19.56
C VAL A 22 -4.85 5.24 18.21
N THR A 23 -5.04 6.30 17.43
CA THR A 23 -4.29 6.52 16.19
C THR A 23 -3.21 7.57 16.39
N ASP A 24 -2.24 7.59 15.50
CA ASP A 24 -1.19 8.61 15.51
C ASP A 24 -1.74 10.01 15.19
N LEU A 25 -0.99 11.02 15.59
CA LEU A 25 -1.36 12.45 15.56
C LEU A 25 -1.48 13.03 14.17
N ASN A 26 -0.73 12.49 13.25
CA ASN A 26 -0.62 13.13 11.97
C ASN A 26 -1.72 12.70 11.03
N GLN A 27 -2.00 13.65 10.17
CA GLN A 27 -2.81 13.43 8.99
C GLN A 27 -2.43 12.12 8.31
N ASN A 28 -3.35 11.61 7.56
CA ASN A 28 -3.18 10.46 6.71
C ASN A 28 -1.79 10.45 6.05
N VAL A 29 -1.09 9.35 6.15
CA VAL A 29 0.15 9.09 5.41
C VAL A 29 -0.18 8.30 4.15
N ASN A 30 0.73 8.32 3.19
CA ASN A 30 0.50 7.64 1.92
C ASN A 30 0.22 6.15 2.12
N VAL A 31 -0.70 5.64 1.35
CA VAL A 31 -1.07 4.22 1.35
C VAL A 31 0.09 3.38 0.83
N GLY A 32 0.22 2.17 1.34
CA GLY A 32 1.30 1.25 1.01
C GLY A 32 2.54 1.40 1.88
N THR A 33 2.68 2.52 2.59
CA THR A 33 3.75 2.71 3.55
C THR A 33 3.38 2.03 4.88
N GLU A 34 4.18 1.08 5.33
CA GLU A 34 4.03 0.55 6.69
C GLU A 34 4.43 1.64 7.69
N VAL A 35 3.48 2.08 8.50
CA VAL A 35 3.73 3.10 9.51
C VAL A 35 4.34 2.45 10.75
N THR A 36 5.59 2.71 11.00
CA THR A 36 6.36 2.07 12.08
C THR A 36 6.51 2.90 13.34
N MET A 37 6.29 4.22 13.27
CA MET A 37 6.50 5.14 14.38
C MET A 37 5.23 5.90 14.73
N ASN A 38 4.86 5.88 16.02
CA ASN A 38 3.86 6.79 16.55
C ASN A 38 4.36 8.23 16.45
N ARG A 39 3.50 9.14 16.02
CA ARG A 39 3.79 10.57 15.96
C ARG A 39 3.03 11.36 17.01
N GLY A 40 2.80 10.80 18.19
CA GLY A 40 2.18 11.44 19.35
C GLY A 40 0.82 10.87 19.74
N ASP A 41 0.27 11.39 20.84
CA ASP A 41 -1.01 10.96 21.41
C ASP A 41 -2.16 11.65 20.70
N TYR A 42 -2.66 11.07 19.63
CA TYR A 42 -3.86 11.57 18.98
C TYR A 42 -4.96 10.52 18.90
N GLN A 43 -6.18 11.00 18.88
CA GLN A 43 -7.38 10.17 18.78
C GLN A 43 -8.19 10.55 17.55
N GLY A 44 -7.52 10.64 16.40
CA GLY A 44 -8.20 10.84 15.12
C GLY A 44 -9.02 9.59 14.77
N THR A 45 -10.31 9.77 14.56
CA THR A 45 -11.21 8.68 14.16
C THR A 45 -11.54 8.73 12.67
N THR A 46 -10.94 9.67 11.94
CA THR A 46 -11.24 9.90 10.52
C THR A 46 -10.01 9.66 9.67
N ILE A 47 -10.19 8.96 8.56
CA ILE A 47 -9.16 8.69 7.56
C ILE A 47 -9.78 8.89 6.16
N THR A 48 -9.06 9.50 5.23
CA THR A 48 -9.50 9.58 3.84
C THR A 48 -9.14 8.30 3.10
N GLU A 49 -9.98 7.85 2.16
CA GLU A 49 -9.66 6.72 1.30
C GLU A 49 -8.30 6.92 0.62
N GLY A 50 -7.61 5.83 0.31
CA GLY A 50 -6.27 5.90 -0.27
C GLY A 50 -5.17 6.32 0.70
N TYR A 51 -5.45 6.44 2.00
CA TYR A 51 -4.45 6.79 3.01
C TYR A 51 -4.31 5.73 4.10
N THR A 52 -3.20 5.79 4.85
CA THR A 52 -2.92 4.91 5.97
C THR A 52 -2.77 5.69 7.27
N ARG A 53 -3.05 5.00 8.37
CA ARG A 53 -2.88 5.54 9.71
C ARG A 53 -2.41 4.42 10.65
N LEU A 54 -1.48 4.76 11.55
CA LEU A 54 -1.03 3.82 12.56
C LEU A 54 -1.99 3.78 13.74
N MET A 55 -2.37 2.57 14.14
CA MET A 55 -3.02 2.32 15.43
C MET A 55 -1.99 1.81 16.44
N TYR A 56 -2.15 2.21 17.68
CA TYR A 56 -1.30 1.75 18.79
C TYR A 56 -2.07 1.70 20.10
N ILE A 57 -1.47 1.06 21.09
CA ILE A 57 -2.09 0.84 22.39
C ILE A 57 -1.83 2.05 23.27
N LYS A 58 -2.88 2.69 23.74
CA LYS A 58 -2.77 3.82 24.65
C LYS A 58 -2.11 3.37 25.96
N ASN A 59 -1.08 4.11 26.39
CA ASN A 59 -0.29 3.84 27.60
C ASN A 59 0.46 2.50 27.57
N GLY A 60 0.51 1.79 26.43
CA GLY A 60 1.26 0.54 26.29
C GLY A 60 0.82 -0.62 27.18
N ILE A 61 -0.43 -0.68 27.56
CA ILE A 61 -0.99 -1.74 28.41
C ILE A 61 -2.02 -2.53 27.59
N PRO A 62 -1.92 -3.85 27.44
CA PRO A 62 -0.99 -4.79 28.14
C PRO A 62 0.44 -4.83 27.61
N SER A 63 0.73 -4.35 26.40
CA SER A 63 2.08 -4.28 25.84
C SER A 63 2.26 -3.07 24.94
N ASN A 64 3.48 -2.50 24.90
CA ASN A 64 3.86 -1.46 23.95
C ASN A 64 4.18 -1.98 22.57
N SER A 65 4.49 -3.27 22.44
CA SER A 65 4.84 -3.88 21.16
C SER A 65 3.58 -4.21 20.37
N ARG A 66 3.44 -3.60 19.19
CA ARG A 66 2.34 -3.90 18.28
C ARG A 66 2.39 -5.33 17.75
N LEU A 67 3.56 -5.96 17.74
CA LEU A 67 3.75 -7.36 17.38
C LEU A 67 3.15 -8.33 18.40
N ASP A 68 2.82 -7.87 19.59
CA ASP A 68 2.17 -8.67 20.62
C ASP A 68 0.65 -8.77 20.42
N TYR A 69 0.14 -8.25 19.30
CA TYR A 69 -1.27 -8.27 18.98
C TYR A 69 -1.54 -8.94 17.63
N TYR A 70 -2.72 -9.54 17.53
CA TYR A 70 -3.37 -9.83 16.25
C TYR A 70 -4.26 -8.66 15.91
N TRP A 71 -4.12 -8.16 14.68
CA TRP A 71 -4.85 -7.02 14.17
C TRP A 71 -5.84 -7.46 13.12
N TYR A 72 -7.06 -6.92 13.16
CA TYR A 72 -8.13 -7.27 12.24
C TYR A 72 -8.89 -6.02 11.78
N SER A 73 -9.31 -6.03 10.53
CA SER A 73 -10.47 -5.23 10.08
C SER A 73 -11.72 -6.08 10.22
N LEU A 74 -12.81 -5.51 10.69
CA LEU A 74 -14.10 -6.20 10.73
C LEU A 74 -14.87 -6.03 9.40
N ASP A 75 -14.34 -5.19 8.50
CA ASP A 75 -14.77 -5.08 7.11
C ASP A 75 -13.55 -4.85 6.20
N GLU A 76 -13.02 -5.95 5.66
CA GLU A 76 -11.84 -5.92 4.78
C GLU A 76 -12.14 -5.35 3.39
N THR A 77 -13.40 -5.13 3.05
CA THR A 77 -13.79 -4.47 1.80
C THR A 77 -13.65 -2.94 1.89
N LYS A 78 -13.61 -2.39 3.09
CA LYS A 78 -13.53 -0.95 3.34
C LYS A 78 -12.20 -0.51 3.97
N ALA A 79 -11.59 -1.36 4.78
CA ALA A 79 -10.26 -1.10 5.35
C ALA A 79 -9.48 -2.40 5.55
N ARG A 80 -8.16 -2.32 5.46
CA ARG A 80 -7.24 -3.39 5.82
C ARG A 80 -6.38 -2.99 6.99
N VAL A 81 -5.95 -3.96 7.79
CA VAL A 81 -5.04 -3.73 8.91
C VAL A 81 -3.85 -4.66 8.78
N SER A 82 -2.65 -4.10 8.79
CA SER A 82 -1.42 -4.88 8.75
C SER A 82 -1.12 -5.54 10.10
N ASN A 83 -0.18 -6.49 10.10
CA ASN A 83 0.30 -7.13 11.33
C ASN A 83 0.98 -6.16 12.31
N TYR A 84 1.25 -4.94 11.88
CA TYR A 84 1.88 -3.88 12.68
C TYR A 84 0.88 -2.83 13.16
N GLY A 85 -0.42 -3.02 12.90
CA GLY A 85 -1.46 -2.08 13.30
C GLY A 85 -1.60 -0.86 12.37
N THR A 86 -1.05 -0.92 11.16
CA THR A 86 -1.31 0.10 10.14
C THR A 86 -2.64 -0.18 9.47
N VAL A 87 -3.58 0.74 9.60
CA VAL A 87 -4.86 0.69 8.89
C VAL A 87 -4.75 1.39 7.55
N THR A 88 -5.26 0.77 6.50
CA THR A 88 -5.36 1.30 5.14
C THR A 88 -6.83 1.46 4.79
N ALA A 89 -7.26 2.68 4.49
CA ALA A 89 -8.60 2.96 3.99
C ALA A 89 -8.69 2.61 2.50
N LEU A 90 -9.67 1.80 2.14
CA LEU A 90 -9.92 1.42 0.74
C LEU A 90 -10.91 2.39 0.10
N GLU A 91 -11.03 2.30 -1.23
CA GLU A 91 -11.91 3.12 -2.06
C GLU A 91 -13.37 3.03 -1.59
N THR A 92 -14.05 4.16 -1.53
CA THR A 92 -15.46 4.27 -1.13
C THR A 92 -16.11 5.49 -1.75
N ASP A 93 -17.35 5.33 -2.23
CA ASP A 93 -18.14 6.43 -2.81
C ASP A 93 -18.90 7.23 -1.74
N GLU A 94 -18.85 6.81 -0.48
CA GLU A 94 -19.61 7.40 0.61
C GLU A 94 -18.83 7.38 1.93
N ILE A 95 -19.26 8.18 2.89
CA ILE A 95 -18.71 8.14 4.24
C ILE A 95 -19.12 6.82 4.90
N VAL A 96 -18.12 6.01 5.29
CA VAL A 96 -18.36 4.71 5.92
C VAL A 96 -17.65 4.61 7.28
N GLN A 97 -18.27 3.85 8.18
CA GLN A 97 -17.68 3.52 9.47
C GLN A 97 -17.15 2.07 9.43
N VAL A 98 -15.90 1.90 9.84
CA VAL A 98 -15.24 0.60 9.90
C VAL A 98 -14.72 0.36 11.31
N LYS A 99 -14.93 -0.84 11.82
CA LYS A 99 -14.34 -1.29 13.09
C LYS A 99 -13.08 -2.07 12.83
N THR A 100 -12.05 -1.74 13.58
CA THR A 100 -10.80 -2.48 13.66
C THR A 100 -10.66 -3.09 15.04
N MET A 101 -9.92 -4.18 15.15
CA MET A 101 -9.79 -4.93 16.39
C MET A 101 -8.34 -5.33 16.63
N ALA A 102 -7.90 -5.18 17.87
CA ALA A 102 -6.64 -5.75 18.36
C ALA A 102 -6.92 -6.80 19.43
N VAL A 103 -6.28 -7.96 19.30
CA VAL A 103 -6.35 -9.06 20.28
C VAL A 103 -4.96 -9.32 20.81
N TYR A 104 -4.77 -9.25 22.12
CA TYR A 104 -3.47 -9.51 22.74
C TYR A 104 -3.12 -11.00 22.64
N ARG A 105 -1.96 -11.31 22.04
CA ARG A 105 -1.57 -12.69 21.70
C ARG A 105 -1.43 -13.63 22.88
N TYR A 106 -1.00 -13.10 24.03
CA TYR A 106 -0.73 -13.89 25.21
C TYR A 106 -1.94 -14.04 26.14
N GLU A 107 -3.02 -13.28 25.87
CA GLU A 107 -4.29 -13.39 26.57
C GLU A 107 -5.42 -12.92 25.66
N ILE A 108 -6.00 -13.86 24.93
CA ILE A 108 -6.98 -13.59 23.87
C ILE A 108 -8.31 -12.99 24.35
N THR A 109 -8.55 -12.99 25.66
CA THR A 109 -9.67 -12.28 26.29
C THR A 109 -9.46 -10.78 26.37
N LYS A 110 -8.20 -10.33 26.19
CA LYS A 110 -7.86 -8.90 26.09
C LYS A 110 -8.00 -8.46 24.64
N VAL A 111 -9.08 -7.75 24.39
CA VAL A 111 -9.49 -7.27 23.07
C VAL A 111 -9.78 -5.79 23.14
N SER A 112 -9.46 -5.06 22.08
CA SER A 112 -9.91 -3.69 21.87
C SER A 112 -10.48 -3.50 20.49
N ILE A 113 -11.56 -2.74 20.40
CA ILE A 113 -12.19 -2.33 19.14
C ILE A 113 -12.03 -0.82 19.01
N PHE A 114 -11.64 -0.39 17.82
CA PHE A 114 -11.53 1.01 17.45
C PHE A 114 -12.37 1.27 16.20
N GLU A 115 -13.18 2.32 16.22
CA GLU A 115 -14.04 2.70 15.11
C GLU A 115 -13.41 3.87 14.34
N LEU A 116 -13.31 3.69 13.04
CA LEU A 116 -12.80 4.67 12.08
C LEU A 116 -13.90 5.10 11.13
N THR A 117 -13.94 6.38 10.81
CA THR A 117 -14.73 6.93 9.72
C THR A 117 -13.85 7.12 8.50
N ILE A 118 -14.18 6.45 7.41
CA ILE A 118 -13.49 6.63 6.12
C ILE A 118 -14.28 7.67 5.34
N LEU A 119 -13.59 8.69 4.87
CA LEU A 119 -14.11 9.72 3.99
C LEU A 119 -13.73 9.40 2.55
N PRO A 120 -14.63 9.56 1.58
CA PRO A 120 -14.26 9.52 0.17
C PRO A 120 -13.24 10.64 -0.13
N ASP A 121 -12.33 10.39 -1.06
CA ASP A 121 -11.49 11.46 -1.61
C ASP A 121 -12.31 12.20 -2.67
N GLU A 122 -12.88 13.34 -2.30
CA GLU A 122 -13.68 14.19 -3.20
C GLU A 122 -12.86 14.79 -4.35
N SER A 123 -11.54 14.59 -4.34
CA SER A 123 -10.67 15.03 -5.42
C SER A 123 -10.86 14.15 -6.65
N THR A 124 -11.60 14.62 -7.62
CA THR A 124 -11.74 14.00 -8.95
C THR A 124 -10.56 14.32 -9.88
N GLU A 125 -9.61 15.12 -9.41
CA GLU A 125 -8.45 15.49 -10.21
C GLU A 125 -7.44 14.35 -10.31
N THR A 126 -7.02 14.06 -11.54
CA THR A 126 -5.94 13.10 -11.78
C THR A 126 -4.64 13.59 -11.15
N LYS A 127 -4.09 12.79 -10.26
CA LYS A 127 -2.81 13.04 -9.58
C LYS A 127 -1.70 12.31 -10.35
N ILE A 128 -0.80 13.08 -10.95
CA ILE A 128 0.29 12.52 -11.74
C ILE A 128 1.43 12.09 -10.83
N VAL A 129 1.78 10.82 -10.89
CA VAL A 129 2.94 10.25 -10.21
C VAL A 129 4.13 10.26 -11.16
N SER A 130 5.22 10.88 -10.75
CA SER A 130 6.44 10.93 -11.54
C SER A 130 7.21 9.62 -11.43
N LEU A 131 7.59 9.07 -12.57
CA LEU A 131 8.33 7.83 -12.69
C LEU A 131 9.70 8.04 -13.32
N THR A 132 10.64 7.20 -12.91
CA THR A 132 11.92 6.99 -13.56
C THR A 132 12.22 5.49 -13.60
N THR A 133 13.36 5.10 -14.16
CA THR A 133 13.85 3.72 -14.09
C THR A 133 15.06 3.62 -13.18
N ASP A 134 15.45 2.41 -12.83
CA ASP A 134 16.70 2.17 -12.11
C ASP A 134 17.92 2.60 -12.95
N LYS A 135 19.03 2.91 -12.29
CA LYS A 135 20.25 3.50 -12.89
C LYS A 135 21.11 2.54 -13.73
N ARG A 136 20.67 1.33 -13.98
CA ARG A 136 21.49 0.35 -14.71
C ARG A 136 21.60 0.69 -16.19
N VAL A 137 22.80 1.03 -16.64
CA VAL A 137 23.10 1.47 -18.01
C VAL A 137 22.69 0.43 -19.07
N SER A 138 22.71 -0.86 -18.75
CA SER A 138 22.37 -1.95 -19.66
C SER A 138 21.20 -2.81 -19.23
N GLY A 139 20.62 -2.55 -18.06
CA GLY A 139 19.59 -3.43 -17.49
C GLY A 139 20.13 -4.82 -17.15
N THR A 140 19.25 -5.77 -17.00
CA THR A 140 19.57 -7.19 -16.79
C THR A 140 19.11 -8.03 -17.98
N PRO A 141 19.73 -9.21 -18.21
CA PRO A 141 19.31 -10.10 -19.28
C PRO A 141 17.83 -10.47 -19.21
N TYR A 142 17.25 -10.74 -20.35
CA TYR A 142 15.88 -11.22 -20.52
C TYR A 142 15.60 -12.42 -19.61
N GLY A 143 14.43 -12.41 -18.98
CA GLY A 143 13.97 -13.48 -18.08
C GLY A 143 14.40 -13.33 -16.62
N THR A 144 15.13 -12.25 -16.28
CA THR A 144 15.48 -11.94 -14.90
C THR A 144 14.49 -10.89 -14.34
N GLU A 145 13.78 -11.23 -13.28
CA GLU A 145 12.99 -10.24 -12.54
C GLU A 145 13.97 -9.36 -11.73
N VAL A 146 13.86 -8.05 -11.91
CA VAL A 146 14.66 -7.09 -11.14
C VAL A 146 13.91 -6.78 -9.86
N SER A 147 14.46 -7.19 -8.73
CA SER A 147 13.83 -7.04 -7.41
C SER A 147 14.34 -5.87 -6.59
N GLU A 148 15.48 -5.27 -6.98
CA GLU A 148 16.09 -4.17 -6.24
C GLU A 148 16.15 -2.90 -7.08
N ASN A 149 15.54 -1.86 -6.52
CA ASN A 149 15.59 -0.51 -7.03
C ASN A 149 16.87 0.18 -6.50
N ASN A 150 17.77 0.58 -7.39
CA ASN A 150 18.97 1.33 -7.02
C ASN A 150 18.71 2.84 -6.84
N GLY A 151 17.44 3.28 -6.87
CA GLY A 151 17.00 4.57 -6.32
C GLY A 151 17.47 5.83 -7.04
N GLU A 152 18.09 5.75 -8.21
CA GLU A 152 18.57 6.92 -8.94
C GLU A 152 17.99 6.99 -10.36
N ILE A 153 17.87 8.21 -10.85
CA ILE A 153 17.35 8.53 -12.19
C ILE A 153 18.03 7.67 -13.24
N GLY A 154 17.25 6.83 -13.89
CA GLY A 154 17.70 5.92 -14.92
C GLY A 154 17.37 6.40 -16.33
N ASP A 155 17.84 5.66 -17.30
CA ASP A 155 17.58 5.90 -18.71
C ASP A 155 16.26 5.26 -19.13
N VAL A 156 15.50 5.94 -19.96
CA VAL A 156 14.26 5.42 -20.58
C VAL A 156 14.54 4.57 -21.83
N LEU A 157 15.80 4.43 -22.23
CA LEU A 157 16.23 3.63 -23.36
C LEU A 157 16.60 2.22 -22.87
N ILE A 158 15.98 1.21 -23.46
CA ILE A 158 16.22 -0.20 -23.12
C ILE A 158 16.60 -0.97 -24.39
N HIS A 159 17.70 -1.70 -24.38
CA HIS A 159 18.07 -2.61 -25.46
C HIS A 159 17.16 -3.84 -25.46
N LYS A 160 16.88 -4.37 -26.66
CA LYS A 160 16.13 -5.63 -26.83
C LYS A 160 16.73 -6.74 -25.97
N GLY A 161 15.84 -7.49 -25.31
CA GLY A 161 16.26 -8.58 -24.43
C GLY A 161 16.75 -8.15 -23.03
N TYR A 162 16.59 -6.88 -22.66
CA TYR A 162 16.96 -6.38 -21.35
C TYR A 162 15.74 -5.92 -20.54
N THR A 163 15.94 -5.77 -19.24
CA THR A 163 14.93 -5.36 -18.28
C THR A 163 15.36 -4.13 -17.51
N ARG A 164 14.39 -3.34 -17.05
CA ARG A 164 14.60 -2.25 -16.11
C ARG A 164 13.48 -2.21 -15.08
N LEU A 165 13.79 -1.74 -13.89
CA LEU A 165 12.82 -1.55 -12.82
C LEU A 165 12.30 -0.11 -12.85
N ILE A 166 10.99 0.05 -12.69
CA ILE A 166 10.34 1.35 -12.45
C ILE A 166 10.66 1.82 -11.03
N CYS A 167 10.94 3.10 -10.90
CA CYS A 167 11.13 3.79 -9.63
C CYS A 167 10.17 4.96 -9.52
N PHE A 168 9.65 5.20 -8.33
CA PHE A 168 8.95 6.46 -8.07
C PHE A 168 9.97 7.59 -7.87
N GLU A 169 9.70 8.72 -8.53
CA GLU A 169 10.51 9.94 -8.41
C GLU A 169 9.82 10.95 -7.50
N ALA A 170 8.53 11.20 -7.72
CA ALA A 170 7.74 12.14 -6.94
C ALA A 170 6.23 11.83 -6.97
N ASN A 171 5.52 12.38 -5.98
CA ASN A 171 4.06 12.38 -5.87
C ASN A 171 3.42 10.97 -5.78
N SER A 172 4.19 9.92 -5.48
CA SER A 172 3.61 8.61 -5.28
C SER A 172 2.85 8.54 -3.95
N PRO A 173 1.64 7.95 -3.94
CA PRO A 173 0.90 7.70 -2.70
C PRO A 173 1.48 6.56 -1.87
N THR A 174 2.48 5.84 -2.40
CA THR A 174 3.06 4.63 -1.81
C THR A 174 4.52 4.48 -2.21
N ASP A 175 5.29 3.74 -1.41
CA ASP A 175 6.64 3.31 -1.75
C ASP A 175 6.65 1.93 -2.45
N SER A 176 5.49 1.27 -2.52
CA SER A 176 5.36 -0.06 -3.10
C SER A 176 4.90 -0.01 -4.55
N ILE A 177 5.76 -0.41 -5.47
CA ILE A 177 5.45 -0.56 -6.90
C ILE A 177 4.29 -1.53 -7.14
N GLN A 178 4.14 -2.53 -6.27
CA GLN A 178 3.08 -3.54 -6.37
C GLN A 178 1.69 -3.00 -6.06
N ASP A 179 1.57 -1.80 -5.48
CA ASP A 179 0.28 -1.16 -5.23
C ASP A 179 -0.32 -0.50 -6.48
N PHE A 180 0.40 -0.56 -7.60
CA PHE A 180 -0.11 -0.13 -8.90
C PHE A 180 -0.48 -1.32 -9.79
N VAL A 181 -1.49 -1.12 -10.63
CA VAL A 181 -1.79 -2.00 -11.78
C VAL A 181 -1.05 -1.46 -12.98
N TRP A 182 -0.08 -2.21 -13.46
CA TRP A 182 0.78 -1.81 -14.55
C TRP A 182 0.29 -2.37 -15.89
N THR A 183 0.34 -1.54 -16.93
CA THR A 183 -0.01 -1.89 -18.29
C THR A 183 0.99 -1.32 -19.29
N SER A 184 1.15 -1.98 -20.43
CA SER A 184 1.94 -1.52 -21.56
C SER A 184 1.04 -1.18 -22.71
N SER A 185 1.33 -0.11 -23.45
CA SER A 185 0.58 0.29 -24.65
C SER A 185 0.85 -0.64 -25.85
N ASP A 186 1.99 -1.36 -25.87
CA ASP A 186 2.34 -2.37 -26.89
C ASP A 186 3.23 -3.46 -26.27
N GLU A 187 2.62 -4.60 -25.92
CA GLU A 187 3.32 -5.73 -25.32
C GLU A 187 4.25 -6.48 -26.28
N GLU A 188 4.18 -6.22 -27.59
CA GLU A 188 5.15 -6.73 -28.56
C GLU A 188 6.48 -5.97 -28.49
N ILE A 189 6.46 -4.71 -28.06
CA ILE A 189 7.65 -3.87 -27.86
C ILE A 189 8.22 -4.08 -26.45
N ALA A 190 7.40 -3.92 -25.41
CA ALA A 190 7.80 -4.18 -24.03
C ALA A 190 6.61 -4.60 -23.18
N THR A 191 6.87 -5.45 -22.20
CA THR A 191 5.92 -5.82 -21.14
C THR A 191 6.32 -5.22 -19.82
N VAL A 192 5.39 -5.16 -18.87
CA VAL A 192 5.67 -4.74 -17.49
C VAL A 192 5.07 -5.76 -16.53
N SER A 193 5.83 -6.13 -15.50
CA SER A 193 5.36 -7.04 -14.46
C SER A 193 4.62 -6.30 -13.35
N ALA A 194 3.93 -7.04 -12.47
CA ALA A 194 3.31 -6.48 -11.27
C ALA A 194 4.33 -5.86 -10.30
N TYR A 195 5.61 -6.21 -10.43
CA TYR A 195 6.72 -5.65 -9.64
C TYR A 195 7.37 -4.43 -10.31
N GLY A 196 6.79 -3.91 -11.41
CA GLY A 196 7.32 -2.76 -12.12
C GLY A 196 8.55 -3.08 -12.97
N THR A 197 8.85 -4.36 -13.24
CA THR A 197 9.94 -4.72 -14.15
C THR A 197 9.46 -4.60 -15.59
N ILE A 198 10.08 -3.68 -16.33
CA ILE A 198 9.88 -3.50 -17.77
C ILE A 198 10.80 -4.47 -18.50
N THR A 199 10.26 -5.26 -19.42
CA THR A 199 11.01 -6.23 -20.24
C THR A 199 10.90 -5.84 -21.69
N ALA A 200 12.01 -5.37 -22.31
CA ALA A 200 12.08 -5.05 -23.72
C ALA A 200 12.06 -6.34 -24.57
N ARG A 201 11.17 -6.38 -25.54
CA ARG A 201 11.02 -7.52 -26.47
C ARG A 201 11.97 -7.38 -27.68
N ASN A 202 11.83 -8.26 -28.66
CA ASN A 202 12.66 -8.27 -29.87
C ASN A 202 12.25 -7.23 -30.94
N LYS A 203 11.27 -6.38 -30.66
CA LYS A 203 10.74 -5.35 -31.56
C LYS A 203 11.19 -3.97 -31.04
N SER A 204 11.86 -3.20 -31.91
CA SER A 204 12.19 -1.80 -31.60
C SER A 204 10.94 -0.93 -31.67
N GLY A 205 10.90 0.12 -30.86
CA GLY A 205 9.82 1.08 -30.91
C GLY A 205 9.70 1.90 -29.61
N VAL A 206 8.62 2.66 -29.54
CA VAL A 206 8.29 3.48 -28.36
C VAL A 206 7.03 2.91 -27.75
N VAL A 207 7.05 2.77 -26.43
CA VAL A 207 5.93 2.23 -25.66
C VAL A 207 5.70 3.09 -24.42
N THR A 208 4.44 3.28 -24.05
CA THR A 208 4.04 3.93 -22.81
C THR A 208 3.69 2.85 -21.79
N ILE A 209 4.35 2.88 -20.65
CA ILE A 209 3.99 2.09 -19.48
C ILE A 209 3.14 2.97 -18.59
N THR A 210 1.96 2.46 -18.20
CA THR A 210 1.00 3.16 -17.34
C THR A 210 0.74 2.34 -16.10
N GLY A 211 0.78 3.00 -14.94
CA GLY A 211 0.37 2.46 -13.65
C GLY A 211 -0.83 3.22 -13.12
N VAL A 212 -1.84 2.49 -12.65
CA VAL A 212 -2.98 3.05 -11.92
C VAL A 212 -2.93 2.52 -10.49
N TYR A 213 -2.98 3.41 -9.53
CA TYR A 213 -2.93 3.03 -8.13
C TYR A 213 -4.18 2.23 -7.72
N LYS A 214 -3.99 1.08 -7.08
CA LYS A 214 -5.05 0.10 -6.78
C LYS A 214 -6.12 0.60 -5.82
N TYR A 215 -5.75 1.53 -4.94
CA TYR A 215 -6.60 1.98 -3.83
C TYR A 215 -7.21 3.36 -4.06
N ASN A 216 -6.78 4.05 -5.12
CA ASN A 216 -7.36 5.31 -5.59
C ASN A 216 -6.95 5.53 -7.05
N ASN A 217 -7.88 5.37 -7.97
CA ASN A 217 -7.64 5.44 -9.41
C ASN A 217 -7.34 6.84 -9.95
N THR A 218 -7.43 7.88 -9.10
CA THR A 218 -7.00 9.24 -9.47
C THR A 218 -5.48 9.38 -9.56
N PHE A 219 -4.71 8.48 -8.90
CA PHE A 219 -3.27 8.46 -9.05
C PHE A 219 -2.85 7.65 -10.25
N ILE A 220 -2.29 8.33 -11.24
CA ILE A 220 -1.82 7.75 -12.49
C ILE A 220 -0.33 8.04 -12.67
N ALA A 221 0.40 7.01 -13.01
CA ALA A 221 1.83 7.05 -13.30
C ALA A 221 2.05 6.65 -14.76
N THR A 222 2.86 7.41 -15.50
CA THR A 222 3.22 7.08 -16.89
C THR A 222 4.69 7.31 -17.15
N ILE A 223 5.31 6.41 -17.93
CA ILE A 223 6.67 6.56 -18.42
C ILE A 223 6.75 6.09 -19.85
N ILE A 224 7.46 6.85 -20.69
CA ILE A 224 7.70 6.50 -22.10
C ILE A 224 9.05 5.78 -22.18
N ILE A 225 9.06 4.62 -22.81
CA ILE A 225 10.23 3.75 -22.97
C ILE A 225 10.56 3.62 -24.45
N TYR A 226 11.84 3.72 -24.76
CA TYR A 226 12.40 3.52 -26.09
C TYR A 226 13.14 2.20 -26.14
N VAL A 227 12.66 1.25 -26.97
CA VAL A 227 13.32 -0.06 -27.19
C VAL A 227 14.15 -0.01 -28.46
N VAL A 228 15.44 -0.28 -28.37
CA VAL A 228 16.42 -0.22 -29.47
C VAL A 228 17.14 -1.56 -29.71
#